data_0032e869c0bdf9c54f37598489e72428
#
_entry.id   0032e869c0bdf9c54f37598489e72428
#
_cell.length_a   1.000
_cell.length_b   1.000
_cell.length_c   1.000
_cell.angle_alpha   90.00
_cell.angle_beta   90.00
_cell.angle_gamma   90.00
#
_symmetry.space_group_name_H-M   'P 1'
#
loop_
_entity.id
_entity.type
_entity.pdbx_description
1 polymer ?
#
loop_
_entity_poly.entity_id
_entity_poly.type
_entity_poly.pdbx_seq_one_letter_code
_entity_poly.pdbx_strand_id
1 'polypeptide(L)'
;MERRYSTLKPLNVRNLEEYNVKVSLKDRMPVIVIIIDELADLMMSGNKKEVESAITRIAQKARAVGLHMILATQRPSVDVITGLIKANVPSRVAFTVASQVDSRTVLDTIGAEDLLGRGDMLYFPTGAMASTRIQ
;
A
#
# COMPACT_ATOMS: atom_id res chain seq x y z
N MET A 1 13.74 -3.46 6.33
CA MET A 1 12.89 -4.58 6.76
C MET A 1 13.74 -5.67 7.44
N GLU A 2 14.64 -6.34 6.79
CA GLU A 2 15.44 -7.46 7.33
C GLU A 2 16.17 -7.10 8.64
N ARG A 3 16.84 -5.92 8.69
CA ARG A 3 17.49 -5.43 9.92
C ARG A 3 16.53 -5.36 11.11
N ARG A 4 15.26 -4.95 10.90
CA ARG A 4 14.27 -4.89 11.96
C ARG A 4 13.88 -6.30 12.45
N TYR A 5 13.70 -7.25 11.54
CA TYR A 5 13.48 -8.64 11.91
C TYR A 5 14.63 -9.21 12.75
N SER A 6 15.87 -8.93 12.36
CA SER A 6 17.05 -9.35 13.13
C SER A 6 17.09 -8.74 14.55
N THR A 7 16.52 -7.55 14.72
CA THR A 7 16.44 -6.88 16.03
C THR A 7 15.33 -7.47 16.92
N LEU A 8 14.20 -7.89 16.34
CA LEU A 8 13.08 -8.49 17.08
C LEU A 8 13.40 -9.93 17.54
N LYS A 9 14.09 -10.68 16.71
CA LYS A 9 14.34 -12.12 16.90
C LYS A 9 14.96 -12.49 18.25
N PRO A 10 16.00 -11.81 18.78
CA PRO A 10 16.63 -12.15 20.05
C PRO A 10 15.70 -12.00 21.27
N LEU A 11 14.70 -11.09 21.17
CA LEU A 11 13.74 -10.85 22.25
C LEU A 11 12.51 -11.76 22.19
N ASN A 12 12.46 -12.65 21.20
CA ASN A 12 11.34 -13.57 20.95
C ASN A 12 9.98 -12.84 20.93
N VAL A 13 9.92 -11.72 20.21
CA VAL A 13 8.71 -10.90 20.00
C VAL A 13 8.19 -11.06 18.59
N ARG A 14 6.87 -10.93 18.42
CA ARG A 14 6.19 -11.17 17.13
C ARG A 14 6.05 -9.92 16.28
N ASN A 15 6.05 -8.75 16.92
CA ASN A 15 5.82 -7.48 16.24
C ASN A 15 6.55 -6.32 16.92
N LEU A 16 6.54 -5.15 16.25
CA LEU A 16 7.17 -3.94 16.72
C LEU A 16 6.59 -3.42 18.04
N GLU A 17 5.29 -3.59 18.25
CA GLU A 17 4.61 -3.12 19.47
C GLU A 17 5.11 -3.89 20.68
N GLU A 18 5.14 -5.22 20.62
CA GLU A 18 5.72 -6.08 21.66
C GLU A 18 7.20 -5.76 21.93
N TYR A 19 7.97 -5.49 20.85
CA TYR A 19 9.35 -5.07 20.97
C TYR A 19 9.47 -3.77 21.78
N ASN A 20 8.71 -2.75 21.39
CA ASN A 20 8.76 -1.43 22.01
C ASN A 20 8.30 -1.41 23.47
N VAL A 21 7.51 -2.38 23.90
CA VAL A 21 7.15 -2.56 25.31
C VAL A 21 8.30 -3.15 26.12
N LYS A 22 9.11 -4.04 25.51
CA LYS A 22 10.20 -4.76 26.20
C LYS A 22 11.49 -3.96 26.31
N VAL A 23 11.69 -2.96 25.46
CA VAL A 23 12.94 -2.19 25.44
C VAL A 23 12.80 -0.83 26.11
N SER A 24 13.94 -0.22 26.45
CA SER A 24 13.96 1.14 27.00
C SER A 24 13.51 2.17 25.96
N LEU A 25 13.05 3.34 26.40
CA LEU A 25 12.55 4.40 25.50
C LEU A 25 13.54 4.77 24.40
N LYS A 26 14.84 4.80 24.70
CA LYS A 26 15.91 5.13 23.75
C LYS A 26 16.13 4.07 22.67
N ASP A 27 15.72 2.83 22.94
CA ASP A 27 15.92 1.68 22.04
C ASP A 27 14.66 1.37 21.22
N ARG A 28 13.58 2.11 21.46
CA ARG A 28 12.31 1.92 20.71
C ARG A 28 12.51 2.26 19.23
N MET A 29 11.88 1.47 18.39
CA MET A 29 11.85 1.69 16.96
C MET A 29 10.55 2.38 16.54
N PRO A 30 10.61 3.40 15.68
CA PRO A 30 9.40 4.06 15.16
C PRO A 30 8.69 3.20 14.12
N VAL A 31 7.40 3.45 13.92
CA VAL A 31 6.71 3.05 12.69
C VAL A 31 7.28 3.86 11.52
N ILE A 32 7.46 3.21 10.38
CA ILE A 32 7.93 3.85 9.14
C ILE A 32 6.80 3.76 8.11
N VAL A 33 6.43 4.89 7.54
CA VAL A 33 5.51 4.96 6.39
C VAL A 33 6.32 5.28 5.14
N ILE A 34 6.24 4.41 4.16
CA ILE A 34 6.85 4.56 2.84
C ILE A 34 5.78 5.12 1.91
N ILE A 35 6.01 6.29 1.34
CA ILE A 35 5.08 6.92 0.40
C ILE A 35 5.74 6.96 -0.98
N ILE A 36 5.06 6.37 -1.97
CA ILE A 36 5.43 6.46 -3.38
C ILE A 36 4.31 7.27 -4.05
N ASP A 37 4.63 8.50 -4.45
CA ASP A 37 3.67 9.46 -4.98
C ASP A 37 3.34 9.24 -6.46
N GLU A 38 4.26 8.62 -7.24
CA GLU A 38 3.99 8.18 -8.60
C GLU A 38 4.61 6.80 -8.86
N LEU A 39 3.79 5.77 -8.68
CA LEU A 39 4.20 4.38 -8.88
C LEU A 39 4.56 4.10 -10.35
N ALA A 40 3.90 4.77 -11.31
CA ALA A 40 4.15 4.56 -12.73
C ALA A 40 5.61 4.82 -13.11
N ASP A 41 6.25 5.83 -12.52
CA ASP A 41 7.64 6.17 -12.82
C ASP A 41 8.59 5.03 -12.43
N LEU A 42 8.33 4.36 -11.31
CA LEU A 42 9.10 3.19 -10.90
C LEU A 42 8.82 1.98 -11.78
N MET A 43 7.55 1.74 -12.13
CA MET A 43 7.14 0.60 -12.96
C MET A 43 7.63 0.70 -14.40
N MET A 44 7.83 1.92 -14.90
CA MET A 44 8.30 2.20 -16.27
C MET A 44 9.82 2.35 -16.37
N SER A 45 10.56 2.38 -15.29
CA SER A 45 12.02 2.60 -15.24
C SER A 45 12.88 1.43 -15.76
N GLY A 46 12.30 0.38 -16.32
CA GLY A 46 13.00 -0.79 -16.87
C GLY A 46 13.11 -1.98 -15.91
N ASN A 47 12.95 -1.78 -14.61
CA ASN A 47 13.04 -2.83 -13.59
C ASN A 47 11.68 -3.20 -12.96
N LYS A 48 10.63 -3.19 -13.77
CA LYS A 48 9.24 -3.48 -13.33
C LYS A 48 9.14 -4.70 -12.41
N LYS A 49 9.76 -5.82 -12.77
CA LYS A 49 9.72 -7.06 -11.99
C LYS A 49 10.37 -6.92 -10.60
N GLU A 50 11.45 -6.17 -10.51
CA GLU A 50 12.15 -5.93 -9.24
C GLU A 50 11.31 -5.02 -8.33
N VAL A 51 10.73 -3.97 -8.88
CA VAL A 51 9.82 -3.05 -8.17
C VAL A 51 8.61 -3.81 -7.63
N GLU A 52 7.94 -4.58 -8.48
CA GLU A 52 6.80 -5.42 -8.12
C GLU A 52 7.14 -6.43 -7.02
N SER A 53 8.28 -7.10 -7.15
CA SER A 53 8.78 -8.05 -6.15
C SER A 53 9.08 -7.36 -4.80
N ALA A 54 9.70 -6.18 -4.83
CA ALA A 54 10.01 -5.41 -3.64
C ALA A 54 8.73 -4.95 -2.92
N ILE A 55 7.76 -4.39 -3.65
CA ILE A 55 6.45 -3.99 -3.12
C ILE A 55 5.74 -5.18 -2.48
N THR A 56 5.65 -6.30 -3.20
CA THR A 56 5.01 -7.53 -2.71
C THR A 56 5.67 -8.01 -1.42
N ARG A 57 7.00 -8.08 -1.38
CA ARG A 57 7.74 -8.52 -0.20
C ARG A 57 7.52 -7.60 1.01
N ILE A 58 7.48 -6.30 0.79
CA ILE A 58 7.18 -5.32 1.85
C ILE A 58 5.73 -5.51 2.32
N ALA A 59 4.76 -5.54 1.41
CA ALA A 59 3.35 -5.67 1.73
C ALA A 59 3.05 -6.95 2.55
N GLN A 60 3.66 -8.07 2.19
CA GLN A 60 3.45 -9.36 2.86
C GLN A 60 4.13 -9.48 4.22
N LYS A 61 5.30 -8.88 4.40
CA LYS A 61 6.16 -9.16 5.56
C LYS A 61 6.39 -7.98 6.49
N ALA A 62 6.23 -6.76 6.04
CA ALA A 62 6.72 -5.60 6.77
C ALA A 62 5.79 -5.10 7.89
N ARG A 63 4.51 -5.48 7.88
CA ARG A 63 3.53 -5.07 8.89
C ARG A 63 4.00 -5.38 10.32
N ALA A 64 4.49 -6.58 10.56
CA ALA A 64 4.95 -7.01 11.88
C ALA A 64 6.13 -6.19 12.40
N VAL A 65 6.97 -5.65 11.52
CA VAL A 65 8.11 -4.82 11.89
C VAL A 65 7.83 -3.31 11.78
N GLY A 66 6.53 -2.94 11.67
CA GLY A 66 6.06 -1.55 11.69
C GLY A 66 6.45 -0.75 10.45
N LEU A 67 6.45 -1.38 9.25
CA LEU A 67 6.53 -0.65 7.99
C LEU A 67 5.16 -0.69 7.31
N HIS A 68 4.70 0.48 6.89
CA HIS A 68 3.47 0.66 6.12
C HIS A 68 3.81 1.34 4.79
N MET A 69 2.96 1.13 3.79
CA MET A 69 3.22 1.63 2.46
C MET A 69 1.96 2.28 1.88
N ILE A 70 2.15 3.46 1.28
CA ILE A 70 1.14 4.17 0.51
C ILE A 70 1.68 4.27 -0.91
N LEU A 71 0.95 3.70 -1.86
CA LEU A 71 1.27 3.74 -3.28
C LEU A 71 0.25 4.63 -3.99
N ALA A 72 0.71 5.68 -4.62
CA ALA A 72 -0.13 6.57 -5.42
C ALA A 72 0.34 6.58 -6.88
N THR A 73 -0.58 6.86 -7.79
CA THR A 73 -0.29 7.07 -9.20
C THR A 73 -1.39 7.89 -9.86
N GLN A 74 -1.01 8.74 -10.80
CA GLN A 74 -1.91 9.47 -11.69
C GLN A 74 -2.18 8.68 -12.99
N ARG A 75 -1.56 7.49 -13.15
CA ARG A 75 -1.69 6.65 -14.35
C ARG A 75 -2.29 5.28 -13.96
N PRO A 76 -3.62 5.20 -13.80
CA PRO A 76 -4.29 3.99 -13.37
C PRO A 76 -4.39 2.97 -14.52
N SER A 77 -3.27 2.45 -14.97
CA SER A 77 -3.19 1.42 -16.01
C SER A 77 -2.90 0.04 -15.40
N VAL A 78 -3.27 -1.02 -16.11
CA VAL A 78 -3.00 -2.42 -15.70
C VAL A 78 -1.51 -2.73 -15.62
N ASP A 79 -0.68 -1.96 -16.33
CA ASP A 79 0.77 -2.09 -16.28
C ASP A 79 1.39 -1.49 -15.02
N VAL A 80 0.71 -0.56 -14.38
CA VAL A 80 1.11 0.11 -13.15
C VAL A 80 0.45 -0.55 -11.94
N ILE A 81 -0.88 -0.69 -11.96
CA ILE A 81 -1.67 -1.33 -10.90
C ILE A 81 -1.93 -2.78 -11.30
N THR A 82 -0.89 -3.60 -11.18
CA THR A 82 -0.95 -4.99 -11.60
C THR A 82 -1.78 -5.86 -10.65
N GLY A 83 -2.20 -7.02 -11.12
CA GLY A 83 -2.89 -8.00 -10.27
C GLY A 83 -2.08 -8.43 -9.05
N LEU A 84 -0.74 -8.49 -9.18
CA LEU A 84 0.15 -8.81 -8.07
C LEU A 84 0.17 -7.72 -7.00
N ILE A 85 0.21 -6.45 -7.41
CA ILE A 85 0.11 -5.30 -6.49
C ILE A 85 -1.25 -5.30 -5.79
N LYS A 86 -2.36 -5.43 -6.53
CA LYS A 86 -3.71 -5.46 -5.96
C LYS A 86 -3.92 -6.59 -4.96
N ALA A 87 -3.36 -7.76 -5.22
CA ALA A 87 -3.45 -8.92 -4.32
C ALA A 87 -2.72 -8.71 -2.99
N ASN A 88 -1.68 -7.89 -2.96
CA ASN A 88 -0.84 -7.66 -1.78
C ASN A 88 -1.09 -6.31 -1.09
N VAL A 89 -1.70 -5.36 -1.80
CA VAL A 89 -2.13 -4.05 -1.28
C VAL A 89 -3.65 -3.94 -1.46
N PRO A 90 -4.44 -4.62 -0.63
CA PRO A 90 -5.87 -4.81 -0.87
C PRO A 90 -6.74 -3.60 -0.52
N SER A 91 -6.28 -2.70 0.36
CA SER A 91 -7.00 -1.45 0.63
C SER A 91 -6.70 -0.43 -0.46
N ARG A 92 -7.74 0.13 -1.06
CA ARG A 92 -7.63 1.00 -2.22
C ARG A 92 -8.48 2.25 -2.08
N VAL A 93 -8.00 3.32 -2.67
CA VAL A 93 -8.70 4.60 -2.79
C VAL A 93 -8.63 5.04 -4.23
N ALA A 94 -9.75 5.47 -4.78
CA ALA A 94 -9.78 6.17 -6.06
C ALA A 94 -10.44 7.54 -5.87
N PHE A 95 -9.76 8.56 -6.33
CA PHE A 95 -10.35 9.87 -6.63
C PHE A 95 -10.96 9.83 -8.02
N THR A 96 -11.51 10.96 -8.50
CA THR A 96 -12.08 11.06 -9.85
C THR A 96 -11.10 10.56 -10.91
N VAL A 97 -11.57 9.69 -11.78
CA VAL A 97 -10.82 9.15 -12.92
C VAL A 97 -11.52 9.49 -14.24
N ALA A 98 -10.81 9.35 -15.35
CA ALA A 98 -11.33 9.74 -16.68
C ALA A 98 -12.32 8.73 -17.27
N SER A 99 -12.29 7.47 -16.84
CA SER A 99 -13.10 6.41 -17.45
C SER A 99 -13.47 5.29 -16.48
N GLN A 100 -14.50 4.51 -16.85
CA GLN A 100 -14.88 3.29 -16.16
C GLN A 100 -13.76 2.23 -16.17
N VAL A 101 -12.90 2.24 -17.20
CA VAL A 101 -11.75 1.34 -17.30
C VAL A 101 -10.74 1.67 -16.21
N ASP A 102 -10.48 2.95 -15.99
CA ASP A 102 -9.58 3.40 -14.92
C ASP A 102 -10.15 3.05 -13.53
N SER A 103 -11.46 3.27 -13.33
CA SER A 103 -12.14 2.88 -12.10
C SER A 103 -11.99 1.38 -11.82
N ARG A 104 -12.25 0.53 -12.81
CA ARG A 104 -12.06 -0.92 -12.68
C ARG A 104 -10.60 -1.29 -12.45
N THR A 105 -9.66 -0.59 -13.05
CA THR A 105 -8.23 -0.85 -12.86
C THR A 105 -7.84 -0.67 -11.40
N VAL A 106 -8.34 0.38 -10.73
CA VAL A 106 -8.03 0.66 -9.32
C VAL A 106 -8.89 -0.17 -8.38
N LEU A 107 -10.22 -0.15 -8.56
CA LEU A 107 -11.18 -0.64 -7.56
C LEU A 107 -11.81 -2.00 -7.89
N ASP A 108 -11.54 -2.57 -9.08
CA ASP A 108 -12.25 -3.72 -9.67
C ASP A 108 -13.76 -3.46 -9.90
N THR A 109 -14.21 -2.22 -9.75
CA THR A 109 -15.59 -1.78 -9.95
C THR A 109 -15.63 -0.42 -10.63
N ILE A 110 -16.79 -0.04 -11.16
CA ILE A 110 -17.06 1.28 -11.71
C ILE A 110 -17.49 2.26 -10.60
N GLY A 111 -17.52 3.55 -10.91
CA GLY A 111 -18.08 4.60 -10.08
C GLY A 111 -17.09 5.73 -9.71
N ALA A 112 -15.77 5.52 -9.85
CA ALA A 112 -14.81 6.59 -9.61
C ALA A 112 -14.84 7.66 -10.71
N GLU A 113 -15.33 7.34 -11.91
CA GLU A 113 -15.59 8.28 -13.01
C GLU A 113 -16.70 9.29 -12.69
N ASP A 114 -17.60 8.96 -11.76
CA ASP A 114 -18.76 9.79 -11.38
C ASP A 114 -18.46 10.67 -10.14
N LEU A 115 -17.24 10.65 -9.63
CA LEU A 115 -16.84 11.46 -8.49
C LEU A 115 -16.72 12.95 -8.85
N LEU A 116 -17.07 13.81 -7.91
CA LEU A 116 -17.16 15.26 -8.12
C LEU A 116 -15.81 15.98 -8.08
N GLY A 117 -14.72 15.29 -7.76
CA GLY A 117 -13.41 15.91 -7.53
C GLY A 117 -13.30 16.58 -6.15
N ARG A 118 -12.28 17.40 -5.96
CA ARG A 118 -12.04 18.15 -4.71
C ARG A 118 -11.96 17.28 -3.45
N GLY A 119 -11.41 16.07 -3.57
CA GLY A 119 -11.28 15.14 -2.44
C GLY A 119 -12.39 14.09 -2.34
N ASP A 120 -13.44 14.20 -3.15
CA ASP A 120 -14.46 13.15 -3.28
C ASP A 120 -13.81 11.86 -3.76
N MET A 121 -13.98 10.76 -3.03
CA MET A 121 -13.27 9.50 -3.26
C MET A 121 -14.13 8.28 -3.00
N LEU A 122 -13.76 7.17 -3.61
CA LEU A 122 -14.21 5.83 -3.24
C LEU A 122 -13.11 5.14 -2.45
N TYR A 123 -13.44 4.71 -1.24
CA TYR A 123 -12.56 3.93 -0.36
C TYR A 123 -13.01 2.47 -0.33
N PHE A 124 -12.10 1.57 -0.65
CA PHE A 124 -12.31 0.13 -0.62
C PHE A 124 -11.34 -0.48 0.40
N PRO A 125 -11.75 -0.65 1.67
CA PRO A 125 -10.93 -1.26 2.71
C PRO A 125 -10.78 -2.77 2.51
N THR A 126 -9.72 -3.32 3.08
CA THR A 126 -9.49 -4.77 3.11
C THR A 126 -10.67 -5.50 3.73
N GLY A 127 -11.19 -6.51 3.02
CA GLY A 127 -12.31 -7.35 3.50
C GLY A 127 -13.70 -6.75 3.28
N ALA A 128 -13.80 -5.56 2.70
CA ALA A 128 -15.10 -5.01 2.30
C ALA A 128 -15.65 -5.69 1.04
N MET A 129 -16.97 -5.76 0.94
CA MET A 129 -17.66 -6.23 -0.28
C MET A 129 -17.97 -5.11 -1.26
N ALA A 130 -17.92 -3.86 -0.81
CA ALA A 130 -18.21 -2.68 -1.61
C ALA A 130 -17.36 -1.49 -1.15
N SER A 131 -17.13 -0.54 -2.06
CA SER A 131 -16.50 0.73 -1.73
C SER A 131 -17.45 1.66 -0.97
N THR A 132 -16.89 2.52 -0.13
CA THR A 132 -17.61 3.60 0.55
C THR A 132 -17.18 4.93 -0.05
N ARG A 133 -18.16 5.79 -0.39
CA ARG A 133 -17.88 7.16 -0.85
C ARG A 133 -17.61 8.06 0.35
N ILE A 134 -16.55 8.81 0.27
CA ILE A 134 -16.08 9.72 1.33
C ILE A 134 -15.64 11.03 0.69
N GLN A 135 -15.84 12.12 1.40
CA GLN A 135 -15.38 13.44 0.98
C GLN A 135 -14.64 14.11 2.14
#